data_e9f6b9757939d616ba82304f6d396a2a
#
_entry.id   e9f6b9757939d616ba82304f6d396a2a
#
_cell.length_a   1.000
_cell.length_b   1.000
_cell.length_c   1.000
_cell.angle_alpha   90.00
_cell.angle_beta   90.00
_cell.angle_gamma   90.00
#
_symmetry.space_group_name_H-M   'P 1'
#
loop_
_entity.id
_entity.type
_entity.pdbx_description
1 polymer ?
#
loop_
_entity_poly.entity_id
_entity_poly.type
_entity_poly.pdbx_seq_one_letter_code
_entity_poly.pdbx_strand_id
1 'polypeptide(L)'
;MSTLPLMFKKEGLVEKHQVEGVDPSDRYFNRAVLVNRTTAGYSAKVMYEALTVESGSHSTIAATVKELVEKLQGFGFTRMRTRANFKGMRYLAEKETWIDYNDRP
;
A
#
# COMPACT_ATOMS: atom_id res chain seq x y z
N MET A 1 -5.81 -34.28 -0.59
CA MET A 1 -5.52 -33.73 -0.71
C MET A 1 -5.73 -32.64 -0.11
N SER A 2 -5.68 -32.30 0.59
CA SER A 2 -6.06 -31.28 1.24
C SER A 2 -5.14 -30.27 1.53
N THR A 3 -4.05 -30.28 0.98
CA THR A 3 -3.08 -29.23 1.14
C THR A 3 -3.44 -27.99 0.36
N LEU A 4 -4.36 -28.11 -0.55
CA LEU A 4 -4.73 -26.99 -1.38
C LEU A 4 -5.20 -25.78 -0.61
N PRO A 5 -6.03 -25.91 0.40
CA PRO A 5 -6.51 -24.75 1.11
C PRO A 5 -5.37 -23.93 1.73
N LEU A 6 -4.32 -24.61 2.16
CA LEU A 6 -3.21 -23.90 2.74
C LEU A 6 -2.50 -23.05 1.73
N MET A 7 -2.41 -23.53 0.51
CA MET A 7 -1.73 -22.77 -0.52
C MET A 7 -2.50 -21.51 -0.87
N PHE A 8 -3.82 -21.59 -0.91
CA PHE A 8 -4.61 -20.43 -1.22
C PHE A 8 -4.49 -19.35 -0.17
N LYS A 9 -4.31 -19.75 1.08
CA LYS A 9 -4.23 -18.77 2.14
C LYS A 9 -2.94 -17.99 2.13
N LYS A 10 -1.97 -18.42 1.34
CA LYS A 10 -0.68 -17.74 1.32
C LYS A 10 -0.65 -16.57 0.38
N GLU A 11 -1.66 -16.43 -0.46
CA GLU A 11 -1.71 -15.33 -1.41
C GLU A 11 -2.99 -14.57 -1.24
N GLY A 12 -2.99 -13.33 -1.73
CA GLY A 12 -4.15 -12.49 -1.70
C GLY A 12 -3.98 -11.33 -0.74
N LEU A 13 -5.07 -10.62 -0.54
CA LEU A 13 -5.08 -9.40 0.27
C LEU A 13 -4.80 -9.71 1.73
N VAL A 14 -3.82 -9.03 2.30
CA VAL A 14 -3.45 -9.22 3.71
C VAL A 14 -3.62 -7.95 4.55
N GLU A 15 -3.47 -6.76 3.94
CA GLU A 15 -3.65 -5.50 4.65
C GLU A 15 -4.18 -4.44 3.71
N LYS A 16 -4.84 -3.45 4.28
CA LYS A 16 -5.13 -2.21 3.57
C LYS A 16 -4.53 -1.06 4.36
N HIS A 17 -3.89 -0.16 3.63
CA HIS A 17 -3.36 1.06 4.22
C HIS A 17 -4.09 2.23 3.58
N GLN A 18 -3.94 3.38 4.18
CA GLN A 18 -4.39 4.64 3.63
C GLN A 18 -3.17 5.41 3.20
N VAL A 19 -3.23 6.03 2.03
CA VAL A 19 -2.21 7.00 1.63
C VAL A 19 -2.91 8.32 1.38
N GLU A 20 -2.37 9.39 1.94
CA GLU A 20 -2.89 10.72 1.67
C GLU A 20 -1.75 11.67 1.40
N GLY A 21 -2.06 12.78 0.77
CA GLY A 21 -1.07 13.78 0.42
C GLY A 21 -1.63 14.73 -0.61
N VAL A 22 -0.75 15.21 -1.50
CA VAL A 22 -1.10 16.17 -2.54
C VAL A 22 -0.75 15.57 -3.88
N ASP A 23 -1.70 15.59 -4.83
CA ASP A 23 -1.49 15.00 -6.14
C ASP A 23 -0.74 15.98 -7.06
N PRO A 24 -0.35 15.56 -8.27
CA PRO A 24 0.41 16.43 -9.17
C PRO A 24 -0.34 17.70 -9.60
N SER A 25 -1.66 17.74 -9.42
CA SER A 25 -2.45 18.92 -9.72
C SER A 25 -2.66 19.82 -8.50
N ASP A 26 -1.91 19.55 -7.42
CA ASP A 26 -1.94 20.34 -6.20
C ASP A 26 -3.26 20.19 -5.45
N ARG A 27 -3.89 19.00 -5.53
CA ARG A 27 -5.13 18.72 -4.83
C ARG A 27 -4.85 17.67 -3.74
N TYR A 28 -5.49 17.84 -2.58
CA TYR A 28 -5.44 16.81 -1.53
C TYR A 28 -6.06 15.51 -2.04
N PHE A 29 -5.46 14.39 -1.69
CA PHE A 29 -6.01 13.09 -2.03
C PHE A 29 -5.88 12.12 -0.86
N ASN A 30 -6.71 11.08 -0.86
CA ASN A 30 -6.69 10.01 0.11
C ASN A 30 -7.21 8.77 -0.59
N ARG A 31 -6.43 7.71 -0.60
CA ARG A 31 -6.79 6.47 -1.30
C ARG A 31 -6.38 5.26 -0.50
N ALA A 32 -7.07 4.15 -0.74
CA ALA A 32 -6.71 2.87 -0.14
C ALA A 32 -5.53 2.25 -0.88
N VAL A 33 -4.59 1.73 -0.12
CA VAL A 33 -3.48 0.94 -0.64
C VAL A 33 -3.77 -0.52 -0.30
N LEU A 34 -3.81 -1.36 -1.30
CA LEU A 34 -4.07 -2.79 -1.12
C LEU A 34 -2.74 -3.52 -1.08
N VAL A 35 -2.50 -4.23 0.00
CA VAL A 35 -1.28 -5.02 0.16
C VAL A 35 -1.64 -6.49 0.03
N ASN A 36 -1.01 -7.15 -0.92
CA ASN A 36 -1.26 -8.56 -1.20
C ASN A 36 -0.02 -9.38 -0.90
N ARG A 37 -0.24 -10.60 -0.44
CA ARG A 37 0.83 -11.58 -0.33
C ARG A 37 1.02 -12.23 -1.68
N THR A 38 2.26 -12.40 -2.09
CA THR A 38 2.63 -13.08 -3.34
C THR A 38 3.59 -14.21 -3.02
N THR A 39 3.93 -15.01 -4.01
CA THR A 39 4.91 -16.08 -3.81
C THR A 39 6.29 -15.52 -3.46
N ALA A 40 6.57 -14.28 -3.84
CA ALA A 40 7.88 -13.65 -3.61
C ALA A 40 7.87 -12.67 -2.44
N GLY A 41 6.76 -12.60 -1.68
CA GLY A 41 6.65 -11.69 -0.54
C GLY A 41 5.37 -10.91 -0.58
N TYR A 42 5.46 -9.58 -0.62
CA TYR A 42 4.29 -8.70 -0.62
C TYR A 42 4.39 -7.70 -1.74
N SER A 43 3.25 -7.30 -2.28
CA SER A 43 3.17 -6.20 -3.24
C SER A 43 2.03 -5.28 -2.84
N ALA A 44 2.11 -4.02 -3.23
CA ALA A 44 1.11 -3.02 -2.91
C ALA A 44 0.61 -2.34 -4.17
N LYS A 45 -0.64 -1.92 -4.14
CA LYS A 45 -1.27 -1.28 -5.29
C LYS A 45 -2.19 -0.16 -4.82
N VAL A 46 -2.19 0.93 -5.57
CA VAL A 46 -3.13 2.03 -5.36
C VAL A 46 -3.66 2.47 -6.72
N MET A 47 -4.93 2.83 -6.74
CA MET A 47 -5.55 3.37 -7.94
C MET A 47 -5.92 4.82 -7.69
N TYR A 48 -5.57 5.68 -8.63
CA TYR A 48 -5.88 7.10 -8.53
C TYR A 48 -6.33 7.59 -9.89
N GLU A 49 -7.63 7.84 -10.02
CA GLU A 49 -8.25 8.21 -11.29
C GLU A 49 -7.92 7.14 -12.33
N ALA A 50 -7.30 7.49 -13.44
CA ALA A 50 -6.96 6.53 -14.48
C ALA A 50 -5.61 5.84 -14.23
N LEU A 51 -4.92 6.18 -13.15
CA LEU A 51 -3.59 5.68 -12.86
C LEU A 51 -3.66 4.51 -11.88
N THR A 52 -2.96 3.43 -12.19
CA THR A 52 -2.75 2.33 -11.25
C THR A 52 -1.26 2.20 -11.03
N VAL A 53 -0.84 2.26 -9.78
CA VAL A 53 0.57 2.15 -9.40
C VAL A 53 0.75 0.93 -8.53
N GLU A 54 1.75 0.11 -8.85
CA GLU A 54 2.05 -1.11 -8.09
C GLU A 54 3.52 -1.14 -7.73
N SER A 55 3.81 -1.68 -6.56
CA SER A 55 5.18 -1.94 -6.17
C SER A 55 5.64 -3.27 -6.74
N GLY A 56 6.95 -3.49 -6.76
CA GLY A 56 7.48 -4.83 -6.90
C GLY A 56 7.27 -5.63 -5.63
N SER A 57 7.75 -6.86 -5.60
CA SER A 57 7.62 -7.72 -4.43
C SER A 57 8.77 -7.49 -3.46
N HIS A 58 8.44 -7.42 -2.18
CA HIS A 58 9.42 -7.23 -1.11
C HIS A 58 9.12 -8.19 0.02
N SER A 59 10.12 -8.44 0.85
CA SER A 59 9.96 -9.38 1.96
C SER A 59 9.16 -8.79 3.12
N THR A 60 8.99 -7.47 3.19
CA THR A 60 8.22 -6.84 4.26
C THR A 60 7.17 -5.91 3.68
N ILE A 61 6.09 -5.74 4.43
CA ILE A 61 5.02 -4.82 4.02
C ILE A 61 5.52 -3.39 4.05
N ALA A 62 6.35 -3.03 5.03
CA ALA A 62 6.88 -1.67 5.13
C ALA A 62 7.69 -1.29 3.90
N ALA A 63 8.55 -2.19 3.41
CA ALA A 63 9.35 -1.94 2.21
C ALA A 63 8.46 -1.82 0.98
N THR A 64 7.40 -2.61 0.93
CA THR A 64 6.46 -2.62 -0.17
C THR A 64 5.72 -1.29 -0.27
N VAL A 65 5.19 -0.81 0.85
CA VAL A 65 4.47 0.46 0.89
C VAL A 65 5.41 1.62 0.59
N LYS A 66 6.65 1.53 1.10
CA LYS A 66 7.63 2.58 0.83
C LYS A 66 7.93 2.70 -0.65
N GLU A 67 8.11 1.59 -1.34
CA GLU A 67 8.36 1.64 -2.77
C GLU A 67 7.17 2.23 -3.52
N LEU A 68 5.95 1.88 -3.11
CA LEU A 68 4.76 2.44 -3.75
C LEU A 68 4.74 3.96 -3.62
N VAL A 69 5.06 4.47 -2.41
CA VAL A 69 5.14 5.92 -2.20
C VAL A 69 6.21 6.54 -3.08
N GLU A 70 7.37 5.89 -3.20
CA GLU A 70 8.44 6.41 -4.05
C GLU A 70 8.01 6.48 -5.51
N LYS A 71 7.24 5.51 -5.98
CA LYS A 71 6.71 5.55 -7.34
C LYS A 71 5.73 6.70 -7.51
N LEU A 72 4.87 6.93 -6.53
CA LEU A 72 3.96 8.07 -6.58
C LEU A 72 4.74 9.38 -6.61
N GLN A 73 5.81 9.48 -5.83
CA GLN A 73 6.66 10.67 -5.86
C GLN A 73 7.22 10.89 -7.26
N GLY A 74 7.58 9.82 -7.95
CA GLY A 74 8.06 9.91 -9.33
C GLY A 74 7.01 10.47 -10.29
N PHE A 75 5.73 10.36 -9.97
CA PHE A 75 4.64 10.94 -10.76
C PHE A 75 4.31 12.36 -10.31
N GLY A 76 4.94 12.89 -9.27
CA GLY A 76 4.71 14.25 -8.83
C GLY A 76 3.84 14.39 -7.59
N PHE A 77 3.49 13.28 -6.93
CA PHE A 77 2.77 13.34 -5.67
C PHE A 77 3.71 13.78 -4.55
N THR A 78 3.20 14.57 -3.61
CA THR A 78 4.01 15.14 -2.53
C THR A 78 3.29 15.05 -1.19
N ARG A 79 4.02 15.34 -0.11
CA ARG A 79 3.48 15.45 1.25
C ARG A 79 2.72 14.21 1.66
N MET A 80 3.23 13.05 1.28
CA MET A 80 2.51 11.80 1.50
C MET A 80 2.77 11.22 2.88
N ARG A 81 1.75 10.54 3.38
CA ARG A 81 1.86 9.73 4.59
C ARG A 81 0.92 8.55 4.48
N THR A 82 1.23 7.49 5.18
CA THR A 82 0.44 6.26 5.14
C THR A 82 0.18 5.76 6.55
N ARG A 83 -0.86 4.95 6.69
CA ARG A 83 -1.10 4.19 7.91
C ARG A 83 -1.94 2.97 7.59
N ALA A 84 -1.76 1.91 8.36
CA ALA A 84 -2.57 0.71 8.21
C ALA A 84 -3.93 0.93 8.86
N ASN A 85 -4.99 0.46 8.22
CA ASN A 85 -6.31 0.51 8.81
C ASN A 85 -7.09 -0.80 8.66
N PHE A 86 -6.43 -1.83 8.13
CA PHE A 86 -7.06 -3.14 7.96
C PHE A 86 -5.95 -4.18 7.95
N LYS A 87 -6.00 -5.13 8.88
CA LYS A 87 -5.02 -6.21 8.97
C LYS A 87 -5.75 -7.51 9.23
N GLY A 88 -5.32 -8.55 8.52
CA GLY A 88 -5.80 -9.88 8.80
C GLY A 88 -7.31 -10.02 8.67
N MET A 89 -7.90 -9.39 7.70
CA MET A 89 -9.33 -9.51 7.40
C MET A 89 -10.24 -8.72 8.32
N ARG A 90 -9.70 -7.76 9.07
CA ARG A 90 -10.55 -6.90 9.90
C ARG A 90 -10.01 -5.49 9.93
N TYR A 91 -10.94 -4.55 10.07
CA TYR A 91 -10.58 -3.17 10.26
C TYR A 91 -10.09 -2.97 11.70
N LEU A 92 -9.12 -2.09 11.85
CA LEU A 92 -8.59 -1.76 13.15
C LEU A 92 -9.54 -0.80 13.85
N ALA A 93 -9.86 -1.09 15.11
CA ALA A 93 -10.70 -0.21 15.92
C ALA A 93 -10.00 1.13 16.11
N GLU A 94 -8.70 1.09 16.33
CA GLU A 94 -7.88 2.29 16.40
C GLU A 94 -6.86 2.21 15.28
N LYS A 95 -6.81 3.23 14.46
CA LYS A 95 -5.88 3.25 13.33
C LYS A 95 -4.48 3.53 13.83
N GLU A 96 -3.52 2.99 13.11
CA GLU A 96 -2.12 3.18 13.46
C GLU A 96 -1.69 4.62 13.19
N THR A 97 -0.59 5.00 13.81
CA THR A 97 -0.01 6.32 13.62
C THR A 97 0.42 6.50 12.16
N TRP A 98 0.25 7.70 11.67
CA TRP A 98 0.71 8.02 10.32
C TRP A 98 2.23 7.92 10.23
N ILE A 99 2.70 7.43 9.09
CA ILE A 99 4.11 7.42 8.73
C ILE A 99 4.30 8.46 7.65
N ASP A 100 5.11 9.47 7.93
CA ASP A 100 5.35 10.55 6.98
C ASP A 100 6.52 10.21 6.06
N TYR A 101 6.44 10.66 4.83
CA TYR A 101 7.49 10.43 3.84
C TYR A 101 8.00 11.77 3.35
N ASN A 102 9.33 11.94 3.37
CA ASN A 102 9.94 13.16 2.86
C ASN A 102 9.75 13.23 1.35
N ASP A 103 9.47 14.43 0.86
CA ASP A 103 9.38 14.64 -0.58
C ASP A 103 10.73 14.43 -1.21
N ARG A 104 10.71 14.06 -2.48
CA ARG A 104 11.95 13.96 -3.24
C ARG A 104 12.53 15.34 -3.46
N PRO A 105 13.85 15.44 -3.39
CA PRO A 105 14.55 16.71 -3.69
C PRO A 105 14.41 17.09 -5.15
#